data_c426aadea79a494676059812ab88a4fd
#
_entry.id   c426aadea79a494676059812ab88a4fd
#
_cell.length_a   1.000
_cell.length_b   1.000
_cell.length_c   1.000
_cell.angle_alpha   90.00
_cell.angle_beta   90.00
_cell.angle_gamma   90.00
#
_symmetry.space_group_name_H-M   'P 1'
#
loop_
_entity.id
_entity.type
_entity.pdbx_description
1 polymer ?
#
loop_
_entity_poly.entity_id
_entity_poly.type
_entity_poly.pdbx_seq_one_letter_code
_entity_poly.pdbx_strand_id
1 'polypeptide(L)'
;NRRWAHCRYNDNHEEEFPERKFHRYKEEIQEIFDVDIRCSKSRGNVYYIENKDDISGGTRQWFLNAMAVHSMMDQAKDITDCVLYEDIPEGTQYLSLIVDAIRHRTQLQLTYHSFNRQEQYELTLSPYCLKVFKQRWYVAGCPSTHPNEPRIYALDRVQTMRPTDQTFIYPKKFDAKTFFAPYYGVFRNATPTKVIIEATPASTQFLR
;
A
#
# COMPACT_ATOMS: atom_id res chain seq x y z
N ASN A 1 5.66 -13.97 26.04
CA ASN A 1 6.19 -13.14 27.14
C ASN A 1 7.66 -12.68 26.92
N ARG A 2 8.60 -13.51 26.34
CA ARG A 2 10.01 -13.06 26.09
C ARG A 2 10.12 -11.77 25.29
N ARG A 3 9.29 -11.57 24.27
CA ARG A 3 9.29 -10.33 23.47
C ARG A 3 8.64 -9.15 24.19
N TRP A 4 7.70 -9.42 25.09
CA TRP A 4 7.04 -8.40 25.88
C TRP A 4 7.98 -7.77 26.89
N ALA A 5 8.75 -8.54 27.61
CA ALA A 5 9.70 -8.06 28.61
C ALA A 5 10.71 -7.02 28.03
N HIS A 6 11.01 -7.11 26.71
CA HIS A 6 11.90 -6.19 26.01
C HIS A 6 11.16 -5.22 25.08
N CYS A 7 9.84 -5.13 25.18
CA CYS A 7 9.03 -4.26 24.33
C CYS A 7 9.05 -2.82 24.87
N ARG A 8 9.28 -1.84 24.01
CA ARG A 8 9.27 -0.42 24.36
C ARG A 8 7.94 0.09 24.94
N TYR A 9 6.85 -0.63 24.67
CA TYR A 9 5.51 -0.33 25.21
C TYR A 9 5.27 -0.97 26.58
N ASN A 10 6.29 -1.63 27.14
CA ASN A 10 6.29 -2.21 28.48
C ASN A 10 6.94 -1.23 29.47
N ASP A 11 6.31 -0.08 29.68
CA ASP A 11 6.82 1.01 30.53
C ASP A 11 7.01 0.57 32.00
N ASN A 12 6.28 -0.44 32.44
CA ASN A 12 6.32 -0.96 33.81
C ASN A 12 7.26 -2.16 33.96
N HIS A 13 8.01 -2.55 32.93
CA HIS A 13 8.87 -3.73 32.94
C HIS A 13 8.20 -5.03 33.42
N GLU A 14 6.91 -5.21 33.06
CA GLU A 14 6.15 -6.41 33.41
C GLU A 14 6.73 -7.63 32.69
N GLU A 15 6.90 -8.73 33.42
CA GLU A 15 7.41 -9.99 32.84
C GLU A 15 6.38 -10.67 31.93
N GLU A 16 5.09 -10.48 32.24
CA GLU A 16 3.99 -11.06 31.49
C GLU A 16 3.11 -9.99 30.87
N PHE A 17 2.61 -10.27 29.66
CA PHE A 17 1.67 -9.39 28.98
C PHE A 17 0.31 -9.45 29.70
N PRO A 18 -0.22 -8.31 30.19
CA PRO A 18 -1.46 -8.29 30.94
C PRO A 18 -2.66 -8.80 30.13
N GLU A 19 -3.43 -9.74 30.68
CA GLU A 19 -4.55 -10.37 29.97
C GLU A 19 -5.60 -9.37 29.50
N ARG A 20 -5.91 -8.35 30.31
CA ARG A 20 -6.83 -7.26 29.91
C ARG A 20 -6.35 -6.48 28.71
N LYS A 21 -5.06 -6.18 28.65
CA LYS A 21 -4.45 -5.50 27.50
C LYS A 21 -4.48 -6.40 26.27
N PHE A 22 -4.26 -7.72 26.47
CA PHE A 22 -4.31 -8.69 25.38
C PHE A 22 -5.68 -8.72 24.70
N HIS A 23 -6.76 -8.81 25.46
CA HIS A 23 -8.12 -8.86 24.89
C HIS A 23 -8.46 -7.59 24.12
N ARG A 24 -8.15 -6.41 24.69
CA ARG A 24 -8.34 -5.13 24.01
C ARG A 24 -7.56 -5.05 22.70
N TYR A 25 -6.27 -5.33 22.73
CA TYR A 25 -5.44 -5.27 21.51
C TYR A 25 -5.82 -6.34 20.48
N LYS A 26 -6.32 -7.50 20.94
CA LYS A 26 -6.87 -8.50 20.03
C LYS A 26 -8.06 -7.94 19.24
N GLU A 27 -8.98 -7.26 19.90
CA GLU A 27 -10.14 -6.63 19.26
C GLU A 27 -9.73 -5.51 18.32
N GLU A 28 -8.84 -4.63 18.74
CA GLU A 28 -8.28 -3.56 17.91
C GLU A 28 -7.58 -4.13 16.66
N ILE A 29 -6.78 -5.20 16.80
CA ILE A 29 -6.12 -5.87 15.68
C ILE A 29 -7.15 -6.49 14.72
N GLN A 30 -8.19 -7.14 15.25
CA GLN A 30 -9.24 -7.71 14.42
C GLN A 30 -9.95 -6.64 13.59
N GLU A 31 -10.25 -5.49 14.20
CA GLU A 31 -10.91 -4.37 13.54
C GLU A 31 -10.01 -3.69 12.50
N ILE A 32 -8.76 -3.33 12.89
CA ILE A 32 -7.83 -2.62 12.00
C ILE A 32 -7.41 -3.46 10.80
N PHE A 33 -7.16 -4.76 11.03
CA PHE A 33 -6.62 -5.66 10.02
C PHE A 33 -7.69 -6.55 9.36
N ASP A 34 -8.93 -6.44 9.81
CA ASP A 34 -10.04 -7.28 9.36
C ASP A 34 -9.67 -8.78 9.39
N VAL A 35 -9.16 -9.23 10.54
CA VAL A 35 -8.71 -10.60 10.76
C VAL A 35 -9.47 -11.25 11.91
N ASP A 36 -9.76 -12.55 11.80
CA ASP A 36 -10.37 -13.33 12.86
C ASP A 36 -9.30 -13.98 13.74
N ILE A 37 -9.16 -13.52 14.98
CA ILE A 37 -8.28 -14.13 15.98
C ILE A 37 -9.11 -15.01 16.92
N ARG A 38 -8.94 -16.33 16.80
CA ARG A 38 -9.64 -17.33 17.61
C ARG A 38 -8.73 -18.03 18.61
N CYS A 39 -9.33 -18.53 19.68
CA CYS A 39 -8.65 -19.31 20.70
C CYS A 39 -9.01 -20.79 20.58
N SER A 40 -8.00 -21.65 20.43
CA SER A 40 -8.16 -23.09 20.47
C SER A 40 -7.99 -23.64 21.90
N LYS A 41 -9.07 -23.94 22.57
CA LYS A 41 -9.06 -24.55 23.91
C LYS A 41 -8.42 -25.95 23.90
N SER A 42 -8.64 -26.71 22.82
CA SER A 42 -8.08 -28.05 22.66
C SER A 42 -6.55 -28.09 22.51
N ARG A 43 -5.94 -26.96 22.14
CA ARG A 43 -4.48 -26.80 22.00
C ARG A 43 -3.85 -26.01 23.16
N GLY A 44 -4.49 -25.96 24.33
CA GLY A 44 -3.96 -25.24 25.47
C GLY A 44 -4.12 -23.72 25.39
N ASN A 45 -5.28 -23.25 24.95
CA ASN A 45 -5.61 -21.82 24.80
C ASN A 45 -4.68 -21.07 23.85
N VAL A 46 -4.29 -21.72 22.75
CA VAL A 46 -3.45 -21.08 21.71
C VAL A 46 -4.33 -20.21 20.83
N TYR A 47 -3.95 -18.92 20.69
CA TYR A 47 -4.59 -17.99 19.77
C TYR A 47 -3.99 -18.14 18.36
N TYR A 48 -4.85 -18.10 17.36
CA TYR A 48 -4.46 -18.19 15.95
C TYR A 48 -5.36 -17.31 15.07
N ILE A 49 -4.85 -16.94 13.92
CA ILE A 49 -5.62 -16.21 12.89
C ILE A 49 -6.31 -17.25 12.02
N GLU A 50 -7.64 -17.22 11.91
CA GLU A 50 -8.42 -18.21 11.18
C GLU A 50 -8.29 -18.07 9.67
N ASN A 51 -8.37 -16.83 9.18
CA ASN A 51 -8.32 -16.51 7.75
C ASN A 51 -6.90 -16.14 7.27
N LYS A 52 -5.91 -16.99 7.60
CA LYS A 52 -4.49 -16.74 7.22
C LYS A 52 -4.27 -16.58 5.71
N ASP A 53 -5.03 -17.31 4.91
CA ASP A 53 -4.90 -17.28 3.45
C ASP A 53 -5.34 -15.93 2.87
N ASP A 54 -6.25 -15.23 3.54
CA ASP A 54 -6.65 -13.87 3.18
C ASP A 54 -5.59 -12.82 3.54
N ILE A 55 -4.65 -13.16 4.42
CA ILE A 55 -3.54 -12.29 4.84
C ILE A 55 -2.33 -12.51 3.93
N SER A 56 -2.15 -13.73 3.40
CA SER A 56 -1.04 -14.09 2.54
C SER A 56 -1.21 -13.45 1.17
N GLY A 57 -0.59 -12.30 0.98
CA GLY A 57 -0.64 -11.51 -0.25
C GLY A 57 -1.56 -10.29 -0.17
N GLY A 58 -1.31 -9.31 -1.03
CA GLY A 58 -2.10 -8.11 -1.13
C GLY A 58 -1.82 -7.03 -0.07
N THR A 59 -2.79 -6.14 0.13
CA THR A 59 -2.65 -4.91 0.93
C THR A 59 -2.35 -5.19 2.40
N ARG A 60 -2.95 -6.21 2.99
CA ARG A 60 -2.75 -6.58 4.41
C ARG A 60 -1.32 -7.04 4.68
N GLN A 61 -0.79 -7.93 3.84
CA GLN A 61 0.59 -8.39 3.97
C GLN A 61 1.58 -7.24 3.80
N TRP A 62 1.33 -6.37 2.83
CA TRP A 62 2.15 -5.18 2.62
C TRP A 62 2.17 -4.27 3.87
N PHE A 63 0.99 -4.04 4.48
CA PHE A 63 0.87 -3.21 5.68
C PHE A 63 1.58 -3.82 6.88
N LEU A 64 1.43 -5.14 7.12
CA LEU A 64 2.14 -5.85 8.18
C LEU A 64 3.65 -5.79 8.00
N ASN A 65 4.14 -5.92 6.77
CA ASN A 65 5.55 -5.78 6.47
C ASN A 65 6.06 -4.36 6.73
N ALA A 66 5.29 -3.34 6.34
CA ALA A 66 5.63 -1.94 6.60
C ALA A 66 5.71 -1.64 8.10
N MET A 67 4.76 -2.15 8.91
CA MET A 67 4.80 -2.02 10.37
C MET A 67 5.99 -2.78 10.98
N ALA A 68 6.31 -3.97 10.50
CA ALA A 68 7.46 -4.73 10.98
C ALA A 68 8.78 -3.99 10.72
N VAL A 69 8.93 -3.39 9.53
CA VAL A 69 10.08 -2.55 9.19
C VAL A 69 10.13 -1.33 10.09
N HIS A 70 9.03 -0.62 10.29
CA HIS A 70 8.97 0.54 11.18
C HIS A 70 9.36 0.17 12.62
N SER A 71 8.85 -0.94 13.15
CA SER A 71 9.21 -1.41 14.48
C SER A 71 10.69 -1.78 14.60
N MET A 72 11.27 -2.36 13.55
CA MET A 72 12.71 -2.66 13.50
C MET A 72 13.55 -1.38 13.49
N MET A 73 13.14 -0.38 12.71
CA MET A 73 13.81 0.92 12.65
C MET A 73 13.81 1.64 14.01
N ASP A 74 12.69 1.57 14.73
CA ASP A 74 12.60 2.13 16.07
C ASP A 74 13.55 1.46 17.07
N GLN A 75 13.79 0.14 16.92
CA GLN A 75 14.72 -0.60 17.76
C GLN A 75 16.19 -0.36 17.38
N ALA A 76 16.43 0.09 16.16
CA ALA A 76 17.78 0.32 15.61
C ALA A 76 18.20 1.80 15.66
N LYS A 77 17.56 2.62 16.51
CA LYS A 77 17.87 4.06 16.61
C LYS A 77 19.30 4.36 17.07
N ASP A 78 19.91 3.46 17.81
CA ASP A 78 21.28 3.52 18.29
C ASP A 78 22.32 3.09 17.23
N ILE A 79 21.87 2.46 16.15
CA ILE A 79 22.74 1.96 15.05
C ILE A 79 22.30 2.52 13.69
N THR A 80 21.71 3.72 13.64
CA THR A 80 21.22 4.34 12.41
C THR A 80 22.30 4.49 11.34
N ASP A 81 23.55 4.70 11.75
CA ASP A 81 24.70 4.81 10.84
C ASP A 81 25.04 3.48 10.14
N CYS A 82 24.54 2.36 10.65
CA CYS A 82 24.73 1.04 10.07
C CYS A 82 23.59 0.60 9.12
N VAL A 83 22.54 1.41 9.00
CA VAL A 83 21.38 1.10 8.17
C VAL A 83 21.21 2.18 7.10
N LEU A 84 21.46 1.79 5.86
CA LEU A 84 21.28 2.68 4.73
C LEU A 84 19.85 2.54 4.19
N TYR A 85 19.17 3.67 4.04
CA TYR A 85 17.81 3.73 3.48
C TYR A 85 17.86 4.31 2.09
N GLU A 86 17.05 3.74 1.18
CA GLU A 86 16.75 4.44 -0.06
C GLU A 86 15.75 5.58 0.21
N ASP A 87 15.97 6.71 -0.43
CA ASP A 87 15.00 7.80 -0.41
C ASP A 87 13.68 7.32 -1.01
N ILE A 88 12.62 7.33 -0.20
CA ILE A 88 11.28 7.04 -0.69
C ILE A 88 10.75 8.31 -1.35
N PRO A 89 10.41 8.26 -2.66
CA PRO A 89 9.90 9.42 -3.36
C PRO A 89 8.67 10.01 -2.65
N GLU A 90 8.61 11.34 -2.58
CA GLU A 90 7.50 12.10 -2.01
C GLU A 90 6.17 11.75 -2.72
N GLY A 91 5.04 12.23 -2.14
CA GLY A 91 3.70 12.01 -2.71
C GLY A 91 2.74 11.31 -1.76
N THR A 92 3.23 10.77 -0.63
CA THR A 92 2.38 10.13 0.39
C THR A 92 1.42 11.10 1.07
N GLN A 93 1.74 12.40 1.10
CA GLN A 93 0.88 13.47 1.62
C GLN A 93 -0.46 13.59 0.88
N TYR A 94 -0.55 13.09 -0.36
CA TYR A 94 -1.78 13.14 -1.16
C TYR A 94 -2.66 11.89 -1.02
N LEU A 95 -2.20 10.83 -0.34
CA LEU A 95 -2.93 9.57 -0.27
C LEU A 95 -4.32 9.70 0.35
N SER A 96 -4.41 10.39 1.49
CA SER A 96 -5.68 10.61 2.19
C SER A 96 -6.68 11.34 1.29
N LEU A 97 -6.23 12.42 0.65
CA LEU A 97 -7.04 13.21 -0.27
C LEU A 97 -7.57 12.38 -1.45
N ILE A 98 -6.71 11.53 -2.04
CA ILE A 98 -7.09 10.66 -3.16
C ILE A 98 -8.10 9.60 -2.70
N VAL A 99 -7.88 8.98 -1.53
CA VAL A 99 -8.81 7.98 -0.97
C VAL A 99 -10.20 8.60 -0.76
N ASP A 100 -10.24 9.80 -0.19
CA ASP A 100 -11.51 10.52 0.02
C ASP A 100 -12.17 10.90 -1.30
N ALA A 101 -11.40 11.35 -2.28
CA ALA A 101 -11.92 11.67 -3.63
C ALA A 101 -12.49 10.43 -4.34
N ILE A 102 -11.85 9.26 -4.21
CA ILE A 102 -12.39 7.99 -4.75
C ILE A 102 -13.69 7.60 -4.02
N ARG A 103 -13.72 7.72 -2.70
CA ARG A 103 -14.89 7.38 -1.86
C ARG A 103 -16.09 8.24 -2.19
N HIS A 104 -15.91 9.56 -2.30
CA HIS A 104 -16.96 10.53 -2.52
C HIS A 104 -17.22 10.84 -4.00
N ARG A 105 -16.45 10.20 -4.91
CA ARG A 105 -16.58 10.42 -6.36
C ARG A 105 -16.33 11.87 -6.77
N THR A 106 -15.43 12.58 -6.11
CA THR A 106 -15.04 13.95 -6.41
C THR A 106 -13.79 14.00 -7.29
N GLN A 107 -13.74 14.97 -8.20
CA GLN A 107 -12.58 15.19 -9.04
C GLN A 107 -11.48 15.94 -8.27
N LEU A 108 -10.23 15.71 -8.70
CA LEU A 108 -9.05 16.36 -8.16
C LEU A 108 -8.43 17.27 -9.21
N GLN A 109 -8.07 18.50 -8.83
CA GLN A 109 -7.23 19.36 -9.64
C GLN A 109 -5.78 19.19 -9.21
N LEU A 110 -4.90 18.92 -10.19
CA LEU A 110 -3.49 18.68 -9.98
C LEU A 110 -2.65 19.62 -10.83
N THR A 111 -1.53 20.10 -10.26
CA THR A 111 -0.39 20.61 -11.02
C THR A 111 0.64 19.49 -11.12
N TYR A 112 0.98 19.06 -12.32
CA TYR A 112 1.79 17.88 -12.57
C TYR A 112 3.02 18.18 -13.42
N HIS A 113 4.16 17.61 -13.05
CA HIS A 113 5.40 17.72 -13.81
C HIS A 113 5.78 16.37 -14.42
N SER A 114 5.58 16.22 -15.73
CA SER A 114 5.94 15.00 -16.46
C SER A 114 7.38 15.04 -16.91
N PHE A 115 8.09 13.89 -16.92
CA PHE A 115 9.44 13.82 -17.49
C PHE A 115 9.52 14.16 -18.98
N ASN A 116 8.42 13.97 -19.70
CA ASN A 116 8.37 14.21 -21.14
C ASN A 116 8.03 15.66 -21.50
N ARG A 117 7.82 16.51 -20.51
CA ARG A 117 7.50 17.93 -20.70
C ARG A 117 8.40 18.78 -19.82
N GLN A 118 8.96 19.85 -20.37
CA GLN A 118 9.77 20.81 -19.62
C GLN A 118 8.91 21.63 -18.64
N GLU A 119 7.65 21.89 -18.98
CA GLU A 119 6.74 22.71 -18.19
C GLU A 119 5.75 21.86 -17.40
N GLN A 120 5.40 22.38 -16.23
CA GLN A 120 4.30 21.87 -15.43
C GLN A 120 2.98 22.19 -16.14
N TYR A 121 2.00 21.33 -15.93
CA TYR A 121 0.65 21.55 -16.45
C TYR A 121 -0.42 21.19 -15.44
N GLU A 122 -1.55 21.89 -15.55
CA GLU A 122 -2.72 21.60 -14.75
C GLU A 122 -3.61 20.57 -15.44
N LEU A 123 -4.20 19.69 -14.63
CA LEU A 123 -5.21 18.76 -15.09
C LEU A 123 -6.27 18.51 -14.00
N THR A 124 -7.48 18.20 -14.43
CA THR A 124 -8.54 17.69 -13.57
C THR A 124 -8.63 16.17 -13.76
N LEU A 125 -8.56 15.43 -12.67
CA LEU A 125 -8.52 13.96 -12.66
C LEU A 125 -9.73 13.39 -11.91
N SER A 126 -10.41 12.43 -12.52
CA SER A 126 -11.35 11.53 -11.86
C SER A 126 -10.60 10.31 -11.37
N PRO A 127 -10.24 10.19 -10.07
CA PRO A 127 -9.38 9.12 -9.58
C PRO A 127 -10.15 7.81 -9.46
N TYR A 128 -9.55 6.70 -9.91
CA TYR A 128 -10.15 5.38 -9.88
C TYR A 128 -9.50 4.44 -8.87
N CYS A 129 -8.17 4.39 -8.82
CA CYS A 129 -7.46 3.56 -7.86
C CYS A 129 -6.04 4.06 -7.61
N LEU A 130 -5.47 3.59 -6.48
CA LEU A 130 -4.07 3.77 -6.12
C LEU A 130 -3.28 2.49 -6.40
N LYS A 131 -2.02 2.62 -6.78
CA LYS A 131 -1.08 1.52 -6.95
C LYS A 131 0.28 1.86 -6.36
N VAL A 132 0.87 0.89 -5.64
CA VAL A 132 2.28 0.93 -5.24
C VAL A 132 3.09 0.09 -6.22
N PHE A 133 4.19 0.63 -6.71
CA PHE A 133 5.16 -0.11 -7.50
C PHE A 133 6.57 0.45 -7.25
N LYS A 134 7.51 -0.42 -6.86
CA LYS A 134 8.90 -0.05 -6.50
C LYS A 134 8.94 1.14 -5.54
N GLN A 135 8.26 1.02 -4.42
CA GLN A 135 8.14 2.01 -3.34
C GLN A 135 7.53 3.38 -3.73
N ARG A 136 7.04 3.53 -4.96
CA ARG A 136 6.37 4.75 -5.44
C ARG A 136 4.87 4.57 -5.51
N TRP A 137 4.16 5.62 -5.19
CA TRP A 137 2.71 5.68 -5.29
C TRP A 137 2.26 6.26 -6.62
N TYR A 138 1.22 5.67 -7.15
CA TYR A 138 0.61 6.09 -8.41
C TYR A 138 -0.92 6.14 -8.23
N VAL A 139 -1.53 7.13 -8.86
CA VAL A 139 -2.99 7.18 -9.03
C VAL A 139 -3.34 6.89 -10.49
N ALA A 140 -4.25 5.94 -10.70
CA ALA A 140 -4.88 5.75 -12.01
C ALA A 140 -6.24 6.43 -12.01
N GLY A 141 -6.56 7.13 -13.09
CA GLY A 141 -7.81 7.86 -13.24
C GLY A 141 -7.96 8.47 -14.61
N CYS A 142 -9.12 9.05 -14.86
CA CYS A 142 -9.46 9.65 -16.14
C CYS A 142 -9.27 11.16 -16.08
N PRO A 143 -8.32 11.74 -16.85
CA PRO A 143 -8.18 13.19 -16.93
C PRO A 143 -9.30 13.78 -17.80
N SER A 144 -9.77 14.98 -17.46
CA SER A 144 -10.81 15.69 -18.21
C SER A 144 -10.47 15.92 -19.68
N THR A 145 -9.18 16.04 -19.99
CA THR A 145 -8.69 16.24 -21.37
C THR A 145 -8.78 14.97 -22.24
N HIS A 146 -8.91 13.79 -21.63
CA HIS A 146 -8.99 12.51 -22.33
C HIS A 146 -10.08 11.66 -21.66
N PRO A 147 -11.34 11.98 -21.85
CA PRO A 147 -12.46 11.26 -21.28
C PRO A 147 -12.45 9.80 -21.80
N ASN A 148 -12.67 8.84 -20.91
CA ASN A 148 -12.65 7.40 -21.16
C ASN A 148 -11.27 6.74 -21.39
N GLU A 149 -10.17 7.48 -21.24
CA GLU A 149 -8.81 6.95 -21.32
C GLU A 149 -8.13 7.07 -19.95
N PRO A 150 -8.26 6.09 -19.05
CA PRO A 150 -7.57 6.14 -17.78
C PRO A 150 -6.05 6.20 -17.95
N ARG A 151 -5.42 7.11 -17.26
CA ARG A 151 -3.96 7.32 -17.25
C ARG A 151 -3.40 7.15 -15.85
N ILE A 152 -2.10 6.95 -15.78
CA ILE A 152 -1.38 6.71 -14.52
C ILE A 152 -0.49 7.91 -14.24
N TYR A 153 -0.59 8.44 -13.01
CA TYR A 153 0.16 9.58 -12.54
C TYR A 153 0.97 9.19 -11.30
N ALA A 154 2.27 9.43 -11.30
CA ALA A 154 3.14 9.21 -10.16
C ALA A 154 2.98 10.35 -9.15
N LEU A 155 2.73 10.03 -7.87
CA LEU A 155 2.40 11.06 -6.87
C LEU A 155 3.59 11.95 -6.51
N ASP A 156 4.81 11.45 -6.61
CA ASP A 156 6.04 12.21 -6.42
C ASP A 156 6.27 13.30 -7.46
N ARG A 157 5.47 13.33 -8.53
CA ARG A 157 5.50 14.37 -9.57
C ARG A 157 4.36 15.37 -9.47
N VAL A 158 3.52 15.20 -8.49
CA VAL A 158 2.43 16.12 -8.20
C VAL A 158 2.98 17.27 -7.38
N GLN A 159 2.92 18.48 -7.90
CA GLN A 159 3.34 19.69 -7.19
C GLN A 159 2.26 20.19 -6.24
N THR A 160 1.03 20.22 -6.72
CA THR A 160 -0.14 20.57 -5.92
C THR A 160 -1.31 19.66 -6.26
N MET A 161 -2.15 19.38 -5.27
CA MET A 161 -3.38 18.63 -5.44
C MET A 161 -4.45 19.21 -4.52
N ARG A 162 -5.64 19.42 -5.06
CA ARG A 162 -6.80 19.88 -4.29
C ARG A 162 -8.10 19.24 -4.78
N PRO A 163 -9.08 19.03 -3.91
CA PRO A 163 -10.40 18.56 -4.34
C PRO A 163 -11.11 19.66 -5.14
N THR A 164 -12.03 19.26 -5.99
CA THR A 164 -12.97 20.16 -6.67
C THR A 164 -14.38 19.90 -6.17
N ASP A 165 -15.30 20.80 -6.45
CA ASP A 165 -16.74 20.61 -6.18
C ASP A 165 -17.43 19.72 -7.24
N GLN A 166 -16.67 19.24 -8.25
CA GLN A 166 -17.21 18.43 -9.33
C GLN A 166 -17.15 16.95 -8.98
N THR A 167 -18.23 16.25 -9.23
CA THR A 167 -18.31 14.79 -9.09
C THR A 167 -18.12 14.11 -10.42
N PHE A 168 -17.77 12.82 -10.38
CA PHE A 168 -17.65 11.99 -11.56
C PHE A 168 -18.40 10.65 -11.41
N ILE A 169 -18.78 10.06 -12.54
CA ILE A 169 -19.38 8.73 -12.54
C ILE A 169 -18.26 7.69 -12.60
N TYR A 170 -18.17 6.89 -11.54
CA TYR A 170 -17.20 5.79 -11.51
C TYR A 170 -17.61 4.70 -12.51
N PRO A 171 -16.72 4.25 -13.39
CA PRO A 171 -17.09 3.28 -14.41
C PRO A 171 -17.46 1.93 -13.78
N LYS A 172 -18.67 1.45 -14.00
CA LYS A 172 -19.19 0.17 -13.43
C LYS A 172 -18.33 -1.06 -13.73
N LYS A 173 -17.59 -1.04 -14.84
CA LYS A 173 -16.75 -2.15 -15.31
C LYS A 173 -15.26 -1.94 -15.02
N PHE A 174 -14.88 -0.87 -14.31
CA PHE A 174 -13.47 -0.67 -13.99
C PHE A 174 -13.05 -1.64 -12.88
N ASP A 175 -12.08 -2.47 -13.19
CA ASP A 175 -11.39 -3.36 -12.26
C ASP A 175 -9.90 -3.07 -12.32
N ALA A 176 -9.31 -2.73 -11.18
CA ALA A 176 -7.91 -2.32 -11.09
C ALA A 176 -6.95 -3.45 -11.51
N LYS A 177 -7.26 -4.71 -11.16
CA LYS A 177 -6.40 -5.85 -11.53
C LYS A 177 -6.39 -6.04 -13.05
N THR A 178 -7.55 -6.02 -13.67
CA THR A 178 -7.69 -6.13 -15.13
C THR A 178 -7.05 -4.95 -15.85
N PHE A 179 -7.21 -3.72 -15.32
CA PHE A 179 -6.59 -2.54 -15.88
C PHE A 179 -5.07 -2.63 -15.91
N PHE A 180 -4.45 -3.10 -14.81
CA PHE A 180 -3.00 -3.22 -14.71
C PHE A 180 -2.44 -4.54 -15.27
N ALA A 181 -3.26 -5.53 -15.64
CA ALA A 181 -2.80 -6.81 -16.14
C ALA A 181 -1.82 -6.71 -17.34
N PRO A 182 -2.05 -5.81 -18.34
CA PRO A 182 -1.13 -5.65 -19.48
C PRO A 182 0.08 -4.76 -19.17
N TYR A 183 0.24 -4.27 -17.92
CA TYR A 183 1.33 -3.38 -17.55
C TYR A 183 2.45 -4.15 -16.86
N TYR A 184 3.71 -3.86 -17.20
CA TYR A 184 4.83 -4.18 -16.34
C TYR A 184 4.92 -3.11 -15.24
N GLY A 185 4.37 -3.43 -14.08
CA GLY A 185 4.22 -2.46 -13.01
C GLY A 185 3.23 -1.34 -13.35
N VAL A 186 3.74 -0.21 -13.85
CA VAL A 186 2.98 0.98 -14.29
C VAL A 186 3.30 1.39 -15.74
N PHE A 187 4.15 0.60 -16.41
CA PHE A 187 4.60 0.89 -17.76
C PHE A 187 3.88 0.02 -18.79
N ARG A 188 3.37 0.65 -19.83
CA ARG A 188 2.77 0.00 -20.99
C ARG A 188 3.16 0.78 -22.24
N ASN A 189 4.22 0.33 -22.92
CA ASN A 189 4.73 1.03 -24.12
C ASN A 189 4.33 0.34 -25.43
N ALA A 190 3.79 -0.88 -25.37
CA ALA A 190 3.42 -1.66 -26.53
C ALA A 190 2.29 -2.63 -26.24
N THR A 191 1.79 -3.29 -27.27
CA THR A 191 0.86 -4.43 -27.12
C THR A 191 1.60 -5.57 -26.42
N PRO A 192 1.00 -6.17 -25.37
CA PRO A 192 1.62 -7.30 -24.68
C PRO A 192 1.90 -8.45 -25.65
N THR A 193 3.14 -8.94 -25.64
CA THR A 193 3.55 -10.13 -26.41
C THR A 193 3.89 -11.27 -25.46
N LYS A 194 3.64 -12.51 -25.90
CA LYS A 194 4.02 -13.68 -25.14
C LYS A 194 5.52 -13.87 -25.20
N VAL A 195 6.19 -13.84 -24.05
CA VAL A 195 7.62 -14.17 -23.93
C VAL A 195 7.74 -15.50 -23.21
N ILE A 196 8.49 -16.43 -23.78
CA ILE A 196 8.81 -17.72 -23.16
C ILE A 196 10.27 -17.62 -22.71
N ILE A 197 10.49 -17.83 -21.42
CA ILE A 197 11.82 -17.81 -20.81
C ILE A 197 12.13 -19.23 -20.33
N GLU A 198 13.25 -19.76 -20.78
CA GLU A 198 13.80 -21.00 -20.22
C GLU A 198 14.80 -20.64 -19.13
N ALA A 199 14.61 -21.22 -17.95
CA ALA A 199 15.46 -20.96 -16.80
C ALA A 199 16.14 -22.24 -16.36
N THR A 200 17.41 -22.12 -15.98
CA THR A 200 18.14 -23.21 -15.33
C THR A 200 17.56 -23.45 -13.92
N PRO A 201 17.70 -24.68 -13.35
CA PRO A 201 17.24 -24.95 -11.97
C PRO A 201 17.76 -23.94 -10.94
N ALA A 202 18.98 -23.44 -11.11
CA ALA A 202 19.57 -22.45 -10.23
C ALA A 202 18.91 -21.07 -10.36
N SER A 203 18.40 -20.71 -11.53
CA SER A 203 17.76 -19.40 -11.79
C SER A 203 16.27 -19.38 -11.51
N THR A 204 15.61 -20.55 -11.41
CA THR A 204 14.15 -20.67 -11.26
C THR A 204 13.64 -19.96 -9.99
N GLN A 205 14.42 -19.97 -8.91
CA GLN A 205 14.07 -19.30 -7.65
C GLN A 205 13.94 -17.77 -7.77
N PHE A 206 14.55 -17.15 -8.78
CA PHE A 206 14.52 -15.70 -9.02
C PHE A 206 13.39 -15.28 -9.97
N LEU A 207 12.66 -16.22 -10.55
CA LEU A 207 11.60 -15.97 -11.54
C LEU A 207 10.18 -16.01 -10.95
N ARG A 208 10.06 -15.84 -9.63
CA ARG A 208 8.75 -15.79 -8.93
C ARG A 208 8.19 -14.39 -8.86
#